data_369ca7ca0a03316bdb954fcb6885a1fc
#
_entry.id   369ca7ca0a03316bdb954fcb6885a1fc
#
_cell.length_a   1.000
_cell.length_b   1.000
_cell.length_c   1.000
_cell.angle_alpha   90.00
_cell.angle_beta   90.00
_cell.angle_gamma   90.00
#
_symmetry.space_group_name_H-M   'P 1'
#
loop_
_entity.id
_entity.type
_entity.pdbx_description
1 polymer ?
#
loop_
_entity_poly.entity_id
_entity_poly.type
_entity_poly.pdbx_seq_one_letter_code
_entity_poly.pdbx_strand_id
1 'polypeptide(L)'
;MIQQLSSLMLIAALVFSAGTSSLGKEVKESAQTVLEQPQLAITPAHASPGDAVLVKSKQATSVTLFQKTYRLQPSNGEYIRFIPVPFDAKPMTYTVQTIDNKLKAELTIVPKQFAVDKLTVSKQLNQMRQDSARIDADQKKINAARSKSAETAYFTDKFQWPAQGRITTPYGYQRVVNGVPANRHAAIDIAGKTGTPIAATNHGKVVLAESLYLTGNTVIIDHGLQVFSIYAHMSKIDVKTGDLVKAGQQIGRIGSTGFSTGPHLHFGMLIGNTYVNPQPFLDASPFLWE
;
A
#
# COMPACT_ATOMS: atom_id res chain seq x y z
N MET A 1 52.57 38.27 2.70
CA MET A 1 53.20 38.47 1.39
C MET A 1 52.13 38.18 0.37
N ILE A 2 51.39 39.20 -0.13
CA ILE A 2 51.77 39.89 -1.38
C ILE A 2 51.48 38.97 -2.55
N GLN A 3 50.64 39.18 -3.52
CA GLN A 3 50.03 40.33 -4.22
C GLN A 3 49.05 39.70 -5.24
N GLN A 4 47.84 40.16 -5.45
CA GLN A 4 47.34 41.28 -6.25
C GLN A 4 47.48 41.16 -7.78
N LEU A 5 46.33 41.50 -8.42
CA LEU A 5 46.09 42.28 -9.66
C LEU A 5 46.11 41.47 -10.98
N SER A 6 45.32 41.73 -11.98
CA SER A 6 44.45 42.89 -12.31
C SER A 6 43.66 42.64 -13.60
N SER A 7 42.62 43.38 -13.75
CA SER A 7 41.78 43.70 -14.91
C SER A 7 42.54 43.94 -16.22
N LEU A 8 41.88 43.69 -17.35
CA LEU A 8 41.92 44.66 -18.48
C LEU A 8 40.65 44.59 -19.34
N MET A 9 40.01 45.74 -19.43
CA MET A 9 39.01 46.14 -20.44
C MET A 9 39.72 46.33 -21.81
N LEU A 10 39.02 46.09 -22.89
CA LEU A 10 39.23 46.88 -24.11
C LEU A 10 37.93 47.09 -24.88
N ILE A 11 37.74 48.34 -25.24
CA ILE A 11 36.63 49.01 -25.91
C ILE A 11 36.91 49.17 -27.40
N ALA A 12 35.83 49.36 -28.17
CA ALA A 12 35.68 49.98 -29.50
C ALA A 12 35.83 49.05 -30.73
N ALA A 13 35.07 49.19 -31.77
CA ALA A 13 34.48 50.38 -32.40
C ALA A 13 33.30 50.03 -33.33
N LEU A 14 32.41 50.97 -33.47
CA LEU A 14 31.35 51.04 -34.46
C LEU A 14 31.89 51.13 -35.89
N VAL A 15 31.22 50.44 -36.83
CA VAL A 15 31.09 50.90 -38.21
C VAL A 15 29.64 50.78 -38.68
N PHE A 16 29.09 51.91 -39.05
CA PHE A 16 27.79 52.06 -39.70
C PHE A 16 27.90 51.62 -41.17
N SER A 17 26.95 50.84 -41.65
CA SER A 17 26.62 50.79 -43.07
C SER A 17 25.10 50.60 -43.19
N ALA A 18 24.49 51.55 -43.86
CA ALA A 18 23.06 51.59 -44.18
C ALA A 18 22.76 50.70 -45.40
N GLY A 19 21.59 50.12 -45.42
CA GLY A 19 21.01 49.67 -46.66
C GLY A 19 19.99 48.53 -46.56
N THR A 20 18.74 48.93 -46.82
CA THR A 20 17.65 48.20 -47.46
C THR A 20 16.73 47.32 -46.58
N SER A 21 15.51 47.78 -46.57
CA SER A 21 14.26 47.14 -46.13
C SER A 21 14.03 45.74 -46.69
N SER A 22 13.72 44.81 -45.81
CA SER A 22 12.87 43.68 -46.18
C SER A 22 11.96 43.33 -45.01
N LEU A 23 10.67 43.18 -45.32
CA LEU A 23 9.56 42.88 -44.42
C LEU A 23 9.90 41.76 -43.42
N GLY A 24 9.98 42.15 -42.19
CA GLY A 24 9.98 41.18 -41.08
C GLY A 24 8.60 40.58 -40.93
N LYS A 25 8.44 39.31 -41.30
CA LYS A 25 7.35 38.50 -40.76
C LYS A 25 7.61 38.32 -39.26
N GLU A 26 6.80 38.99 -38.44
CA GLU A 26 6.63 38.59 -37.04
C GLU A 26 6.16 37.13 -37.01
N VAL A 27 7.06 36.24 -36.70
CA VAL A 27 6.72 34.91 -36.23
C VAL A 27 6.18 35.11 -34.80
N LYS A 28 4.87 35.27 -34.68
CA LYS A 28 4.20 35.07 -33.41
C LYS A 28 4.42 33.62 -33.05
N GLU A 29 5.38 33.38 -32.18
CA GLU A 29 5.53 32.13 -31.45
C GLU A 29 4.27 31.97 -30.58
N SER A 30 3.26 31.32 -31.16
CA SER A 30 2.09 30.90 -30.40
C SER A 30 2.60 29.92 -29.35
N ALA A 31 2.74 30.39 -28.11
CA ALA A 31 2.86 29.49 -26.96
C ALA A 31 1.63 28.58 -27.00
N GLN A 32 1.79 27.42 -27.60
CA GLN A 32 0.82 26.34 -27.53
C GLN A 32 0.83 25.92 -26.08
N THR A 33 -0.12 26.43 -25.29
CA THR A 33 -0.44 25.89 -23.98
C THR A 33 -0.80 24.43 -24.22
N VAL A 34 0.12 23.55 -23.99
CA VAL A 34 -0.14 22.11 -23.97
C VAL A 34 -1.14 21.94 -22.84
N LEU A 35 -2.42 21.90 -23.18
CA LEU A 35 -3.47 21.51 -22.24
C LEU A 35 -3.13 20.09 -21.82
N GLU A 36 -2.59 19.97 -20.62
CA GLU A 36 -2.26 18.69 -20.03
C GLU A 36 -3.52 17.83 -20.04
N GLN A 37 -3.53 16.78 -20.86
CA GLN A 37 -4.70 15.90 -21.01
C GLN A 37 -5.09 15.36 -19.64
N PRO A 38 -6.37 15.36 -19.29
CA PRO A 38 -6.83 14.80 -18.06
C PRO A 38 -6.39 13.33 -17.97
N GLN A 39 -5.52 13.03 -17.02
CA GLN A 39 -4.96 11.70 -16.87
C GLN A 39 -5.75 10.89 -15.85
N LEU A 40 -6.08 9.66 -16.22
CA LEU A 40 -6.42 8.60 -15.31
C LEU A 40 -5.28 7.58 -15.37
N ALA A 41 -4.61 7.35 -14.26
CA ALA A 41 -3.50 6.42 -14.15
C ALA A 41 -3.85 5.26 -13.21
N ILE A 42 -3.32 4.07 -13.52
CA ILE A 42 -3.36 2.90 -12.66
C ILE A 42 -1.97 2.31 -12.50
N THR A 43 -1.57 2.05 -11.27
CA THR A 43 -0.23 1.53 -10.95
C THR A 43 -0.32 0.42 -9.91
N PRO A 44 0.29 -0.75 -10.16
CA PRO A 44 0.87 -1.16 -11.43
C PRO A 44 -0.23 -1.44 -12.49
N ALA A 45 0.12 -1.34 -13.78
CA ALA A 45 -0.78 -1.70 -14.88
C ALA A 45 -0.96 -3.23 -15.05
N HIS A 46 -0.13 -4.02 -14.37
CA HIS A 46 -0.20 -5.48 -14.31
C HIS A 46 -0.24 -5.93 -12.85
N ALA A 47 -1.24 -6.71 -12.48
CA ALA A 47 -1.41 -7.18 -11.11
C ALA A 47 -1.90 -8.63 -11.11
N SER A 48 -1.74 -9.31 -9.98
CA SER A 48 -2.24 -10.67 -9.77
C SER A 48 -3.46 -10.68 -8.84
N PRO A 49 -4.28 -11.73 -8.87
CA PRO A 49 -5.33 -11.93 -7.87
C PRO A 49 -4.80 -11.75 -6.44
N GLY A 50 -5.47 -10.94 -5.64
CA GLY A 50 -5.08 -10.62 -4.28
C GLY A 50 -4.09 -9.46 -4.12
N ASP A 51 -3.55 -8.90 -5.18
CA ASP A 51 -2.74 -7.68 -5.12
C ASP A 51 -3.63 -6.43 -4.90
N ALA A 52 -3.03 -5.27 -4.80
CA ALA A 52 -3.70 -3.97 -4.84
C ALA A 52 -3.13 -3.14 -5.99
N VAL A 53 -3.95 -2.23 -6.49
CA VAL A 53 -3.55 -1.23 -7.48
C VAL A 53 -3.89 0.17 -6.97
N LEU A 54 -3.09 1.15 -7.32
CA LEU A 54 -3.33 2.56 -7.03
C LEU A 54 -3.90 3.23 -8.28
N VAL A 55 -5.08 3.81 -8.15
CA VAL A 55 -5.69 4.67 -9.18
C VAL A 55 -5.47 6.12 -8.80
N LYS A 56 -5.00 6.93 -9.75
CA LYS A 56 -4.80 8.38 -9.61
C LYS A 56 -5.55 9.12 -10.71
N SER A 57 -6.11 10.28 -10.38
CA SER A 57 -6.71 11.20 -11.36
C SER A 57 -6.59 12.64 -10.89
N LYS A 58 -6.30 13.56 -11.83
CA LYS A 58 -6.32 15.01 -11.53
C LYS A 58 -7.73 15.59 -11.44
N GLN A 59 -8.72 14.95 -12.04
CA GLN A 59 -10.06 15.54 -12.22
C GLN A 59 -11.18 14.63 -11.72
N ALA A 60 -11.05 13.31 -11.89
CA ALA A 60 -12.11 12.40 -11.54
C ALA A 60 -12.14 12.07 -10.03
N THR A 61 -13.31 12.18 -9.43
CA THR A 61 -13.54 11.84 -8.02
C THR A 61 -14.07 10.42 -7.82
N SER A 62 -14.37 9.70 -8.90
CA SER A 62 -14.86 8.32 -8.86
C SER A 62 -14.53 7.57 -10.14
N VAL A 63 -14.25 6.28 -9.99
CA VAL A 63 -13.97 5.35 -11.10
C VAL A 63 -14.75 4.06 -10.91
N THR A 64 -14.94 3.34 -12.02
CA THR A 64 -15.46 1.96 -12.01
C THR A 64 -14.33 0.99 -12.36
N LEU A 65 -14.28 -0.12 -11.64
CA LEU A 65 -13.39 -1.26 -11.87
C LEU A 65 -14.04 -2.52 -11.24
N PHE A 66 -13.90 -3.68 -11.85
CA PHE A 66 -14.50 -4.95 -11.38
C PHE A 66 -16.00 -4.81 -11.08
N GLN A 67 -16.74 -4.08 -11.92
CA GLN A 67 -18.18 -3.80 -11.77
C GLN A 67 -18.56 -3.08 -10.45
N LYS A 68 -17.60 -2.39 -9.83
CA LYS A 68 -17.80 -1.60 -8.61
C LYS A 68 -17.37 -0.16 -8.85
N THR A 69 -18.05 0.76 -8.18
CA THR A 69 -17.66 2.17 -8.14
C THR A 69 -16.82 2.44 -6.91
N TYR A 70 -15.70 3.13 -7.13
CA TYR A 70 -14.77 3.55 -6.10
C TYR A 70 -14.66 5.07 -6.10
N ARG A 71 -14.98 5.68 -4.95
CA ARG A 71 -14.73 7.10 -4.72
C ARG A 71 -13.23 7.29 -4.50
N LEU A 72 -12.61 8.18 -5.25
CA LEU A 72 -11.24 8.62 -5.04
C LEU A 72 -11.22 9.70 -3.95
N GLN A 73 -10.14 9.78 -3.20
CA GLN A 73 -9.95 10.73 -2.11
C GLN A 73 -8.86 11.73 -2.47
N PRO A 74 -9.00 13.02 -2.09
CA PRO A 74 -8.00 14.02 -2.40
C PRO A 74 -6.67 13.71 -1.68
N SER A 75 -5.57 13.83 -2.40
CA SER A 75 -4.21 13.67 -1.88
C SER A 75 -3.23 14.43 -2.78
N ASN A 76 -2.47 15.38 -2.22
CA ASN A 76 -1.42 16.14 -2.91
C ASN A 76 -1.82 16.72 -4.27
N GLY A 77 -3.02 17.31 -4.36
CA GLY A 77 -3.52 17.93 -5.60
C GLY A 77 -4.09 16.96 -6.63
N GLU A 78 -4.15 15.68 -6.32
CA GLU A 78 -4.78 14.63 -7.11
C GLU A 78 -5.89 13.93 -6.31
N TYR A 79 -6.64 13.08 -6.98
CA TYR A 79 -7.58 12.14 -6.35
C TYR A 79 -7.03 10.73 -6.50
N ILE A 80 -6.91 9.99 -5.38
CA ILE A 80 -6.31 8.66 -5.37
C ILE A 80 -7.19 7.63 -4.68
N ARG A 81 -6.99 6.36 -5.03
CA ARG A 81 -7.59 5.22 -4.33
C ARG A 81 -6.77 3.97 -4.55
N PHE A 82 -6.45 3.26 -3.46
CA PHE A 82 -6.05 1.86 -3.56
C PHE A 82 -7.29 0.99 -3.79
N ILE A 83 -7.22 0.10 -4.77
CA ILE A 83 -8.30 -0.84 -5.11
C ILE A 83 -7.75 -2.26 -5.01
N PRO A 84 -8.36 -3.13 -4.19
CA PRO A 84 -7.96 -4.52 -4.12
C PRO A 84 -8.35 -5.27 -5.39
N VAL A 85 -7.44 -6.09 -5.91
CA VAL A 85 -7.72 -7.03 -7.01
C VAL A 85 -8.41 -8.27 -6.41
N PRO A 86 -9.64 -8.60 -6.83
CA PRO A 86 -10.35 -9.77 -6.32
C PRO A 86 -9.54 -11.06 -6.52
N PHE A 87 -9.65 -11.97 -5.56
CA PHE A 87 -8.95 -13.28 -5.64
C PHE A 87 -9.44 -14.17 -6.79
N ASP A 88 -10.67 -13.96 -7.24
CA ASP A 88 -11.34 -14.63 -8.34
C ASP A 88 -11.27 -13.84 -9.66
N ALA A 89 -10.51 -12.73 -9.70
CA ALA A 89 -10.32 -11.96 -10.92
C ALA A 89 -9.73 -12.85 -12.02
N LYS A 90 -10.37 -12.82 -13.20
CA LYS A 90 -9.94 -13.63 -14.35
C LYS A 90 -8.69 -13.01 -15.00
N PRO A 91 -7.76 -13.83 -15.52
CA PRO A 91 -6.62 -13.34 -16.30
C PRO A 91 -7.11 -12.71 -17.61
N MET A 92 -7.26 -11.39 -17.61
CA MET A 92 -7.66 -10.57 -18.76
C MET A 92 -7.37 -9.10 -18.48
N THR A 93 -7.53 -8.25 -19.48
CA THR A 93 -7.46 -6.79 -19.30
C THR A 93 -8.83 -6.25 -18.88
N TYR A 94 -8.82 -5.50 -17.78
CA TYR A 94 -9.98 -4.76 -17.25
C TYR A 94 -9.81 -3.28 -17.54
N THR A 95 -10.89 -2.61 -17.88
CA THR A 95 -10.91 -1.17 -18.05
C THR A 95 -11.27 -0.50 -16.72
N VAL A 96 -10.39 0.40 -16.26
CA VAL A 96 -10.70 1.39 -15.23
C VAL A 96 -11.24 2.62 -15.95
N GLN A 97 -12.39 3.12 -15.59
CA GLN A 97 -12.98 4.27 -16.26
C GLN A 97 -13.68 5.23 -15.29
N THR A 98 -13.71 6.51 -15.65
CA THR A 98 -14.49 7.51 -14.93
C THR A 98 -15.98 7.30 -15.12
N ILE A 99 -16.82 7.83 -14.22
CA ILE A 99 -18.29 7.66 -14.27
C ILE A 99 -18.88 8.23 -15.58
N ASP A 100 -18.30 9.33 -16.11
CA ASP A 100 -18.69 9.94 -17.37
C ASP A 100 -18.10 9.24 -18.61
N ASN A 101 -17.34 8.16 -18.43
CA ASN A 101 -16.65 7.37 -19.46
C ASN A 101 -15.63 8.14 -20.32
N LYS A 102 -15.22 9.34 -19.92
CA LYS A 102 -14.28 10.17 -20.70
C LYS A 102 -12.83 9.71 -20.55
N LEU A 103 -12.44 9.25 -19.35
CA LEU A 103 -11.08 8.78 -19.08
C LEU A 103 -11.10 7.29 -18.86
N LYS A 104 -10.11 6.60 -19.43
CA LYS A 104 -9.92 5.16 -19.31
C LYS A 104 -8.45 4.84 -19.07
N ALA A 105 -8.20 3.81 -18.30
CA ALA A 105 -6.90 3.17 -18.13
C ALA A 105 -7.09 1.66 -18.13
N GLU A 106 -6.04 0.90 -18.40
CA GLU A 106 -6.12 -0.55 -18.49
C GLU A 106 -5.34 -1.21 -17.36
N LEU A 107 -5.94 -2.26 -16.79
CA LEU A 107 -5.35 -3.14 -15.80
C LEU A 107 -5.35 -4.57 -16.35
N THR A 108 -4.18 -5.12 -16.60
CA THR A 108 -4.04 -6.52 -16.99
C THR A 108 -3.85 -7.41 -15.77
N ILE A 109 -4.75 -8.36 -15.57
CA ILE A 109 -4.60 -9.38 -14.52
C ILE A 109 -3.80 -10.53 -15.07
N VAL A 110 -2.64 -10.78 -14.45
CA VAL A 110 -1.78 -11.91 -14.76
C VAL A 110 -2.10 -13.10 -13.84
N PRO A 111 -2.11 -14.33 -14.37
CA PRO A 111 -2.42 -15.50 -13.56
C PRO A 111 -1.35 -15.72 -12.50
N LYS A 112 -1.78 -16.10 -11.29
CA LYS A 112 -0.89 -16.49 -10.20
C LYS A 112 -1.33 -17.81 -9.61
N GLN A 113 -0.41 -18.74 -9.48
CA GLN A 113 -0.64 -19.99 -8.77
C GLN A 113 -0.23 -19.82 -7.31
N PHE A 114 -1.10 -20.23 -6.41
CA PHE A 114 -0.85 -20.21 -4.97
C PHE A 114 -0.57 -21.63 -4.49
N ALA A 115 0.53 -21.81 -3.78
CA ALA A 115 0.89 -23.09 -3.22
C ALA A 115 -0.05 -23.49 -2.07
N VAL A 116 0.05 -24.76 -1.67
CA VAL A 116 -0.69 -25.31 -0.54
C VAL A 116 0.23 -25.36 0.67
N ASP A 117 -0.24 -24.76 1.78
CA ASP A 117 0.40 -24.79 3.09
C ASP A 117 -0.28 -25.86 3.96
N LYS A 118 0.43 -26.95 4.22
CA LYS A 118 -0.06 -28.09 5.04
C LYS A 118 0.43 -27.94 6.48
N LEU A 119 -0.47 -27.62 7.39
CA LEU A 119 -0.18 -27.45 8.80
C LEU A 119 -0.65 -28.64 9.62
N THR A 120 0.23 -29.17 10.44
CA THR A 120 -0.13 -30.10 11.51
C THR A 120 -0.12 -29.34 12.83
N VAL A 121 -1.26 -29.32 13.51
CA VAL A 121 -1.42 -28.59 14.78
C VAL A 121 -1.92 -29.54 15.87
N SER A 122 -1.65 -29.19 17.12
CA SER A 122 -2.14 -29.94 18.29
C SER A 122 -3.68 -29.96 18.33
N LYS A 123 -4.23 -30.92 19.08
CA LYS A 123 -5.68 -31.00 19.31
C LYS A 123 -6.24 -29.69 19.90
N GLN A 124 -5.51 -29.10 20.83
CA GLN A 124 -5.91 -27.83 21.47
C GLN A 124 -5.96 -26.68 20.46
N LEU A 125 -4.92 -26.47 19.64
CA LEU A 125 -4.94 -25.45 18.59
C LEU A 125 -6.05 -25.70 17.57
N ASN A 126 -6.29 -26.97 17.20
CA ASN A 126 -7.36 -27.29 16.26
C ASN A 126 -8.75 -26.98 16.85
N GLN A 127 -8.97 -27.15 18.14
CA GLN A 127 -10.20 -26.77 18.82
C GLN A 127 -10.44 -25.25 18.80
N MET A 128 -9.37 -24.44 18.89
CA MET A 128 -9.50 -22.98 18.79
C MET A 128 -10.19 -22.54 17.50
N ARG A 129 -9.92 -23.22 16.39
CA ARG A 129 -10.56 -22.90 15.08
C ARG A 129 -12.05 -23.21 15.00
N GLN A 130 -12.58 -23.98 15.94
CA GLN A 130 -13.98 -24.43 15.97
C GLN A 130 -14.85 -23.55 16.89
N ASP A 131 -14.23 -22.67 17.69
CA ASP A 131 -14.95 -21.74 18.59
C ASP A 131 -15.42 -20.51 17.82
N SER A 132 -16.48 -20.68 17.04
CA SER A 132 -17.05 -19.62 16.21
C SER A 132 -17.48 -18.41 17.04
N ALA A 133 -17.99 -18.60 18.24
CA ALA A 133 -18.48 -17.50 19.08
C ALA A 133 -17.35 -16.53 19.46
N ARG A 134 -16.18 -17.04 19.86
CA ARG A 134 -15.01 -16.20 20.16
C ARG A 134 -14.40 -15.58 18.91
N ILE A 135 -14.35 -16.35 17.81
CA ILE A 135 -13.85 -15.86 16.52
C ILE A 135 -14.72 -14.70 16.03
N ASP A 136 -16.05 -14.84 16.07
CA ASP A 136 -17.00 -13.82 15.64
C ASP A 136 -16.95 -12.57 16.52
N ALA A 137 -16.77 -12.74 17.85
CA ALA A 137 -16.59 -11.62 18.77
C ALA A 137 -15.35 -10.78 18.41
N ASP A 138 -14.22 -11.43 18.15
CA ASP A 138 -12.99 -10.75 17.74
C ASP A 138 -13.10 -10.13 16.34
N GLN A 139 -13.78 -10.81 15.41
CA GLN A 139 -14.02 -10.26 14.07
C GLN A 139 -14.85 -8.98 14.12
N LYS A 140 -15.83 -8.89 15.04
CA LYS A 140 -16.59 -7.66 15.28
C LYS A 140 -15.69 -6.52 15.75
N LYS A 141 -14.76 -6.78 16.69
CA LYS A 141 -13.78 -5.78 17.17
C LYS A 141 -12.88 -5.31 16.03
N ILE A 142 -12.32 -6.24 15.26
CA ILE A 142 -11.48 -5.95 14.10
C ILE A 142 -12.24 -5.11 13.06
N ASN A 143 -13.48 -5.45 12.76
CA ASN A 143 -14.31 -4.71 11.81
C ASN A 143 -14.65 -3.30 12.34
N ALA A 144 -14.97 -3.18 13.63
CA ALA A 144 -15.23 -1.88 14.26
C ALA A 144 -14.00 -0.98 14.23
N ALA A 145 -12.80 -1.52 14.52
CA ALA A 145 -11.54 -0.78 14.45
C ALA A 145 -11.25 -0.23 13.04
N ARG A 146 -11.68 -0.91 11.98
CA ARG A 146 -11.47 -0.53 10.58
C ARG A 146 -12.68 0.17 9.94
N SER A 147 -13.76 0.38 10.68
CA SER A 147 -14.99 0.99 10.14
C SER A 147 -14.81 2.43 9.69
N LYS A 148 -13.82 3.10 10.25
CA LYS A 148 -13.45 4.49 9.91
C LYS A 148 -11.95 4.55 9.63
N SER A 149 -11.56 5.20 8.55
CA SER A 149 -10.17 5.51 8.20
C SER A 149 -10.06 7.01 7.97
N ALA A 150 -8.89 7.56 8.25
CA ALA A 150 -8.61 8.95 7.93
C ALA A 150 -8.81 9.21 6.43
N GLU A 151 -9.39 10.36 6.08
CA GLU A 151 -9.62 10.75 4.69
C GLU A 151 -8.34 11.20 3.99
N THR A 152 -7.28 11.48 4.76
CA THR A 152 -5.94 11.83 4.27
C THR A 152 -4.96 10.72 4.59
N ALA A 153 -3.94 10.55 3.75
CA ALA A 153 -2.84 9.63 4.02
C ALA A 153 -2.02 10.10 5.21
N TYR A 154 -1.65 9.18 6.11
CA TYR A 154 -0.56 9.39 7.05
C TYR A 154 0.80 9.06 6.43
N PHE A 155 0.84 8.14 5.46
CA PHE A 155 2.06 7.75 4.76
C PHE A 155 2.47 8.80 3.74
N THR A 156 3.78 9.01 3.62
CA THR A 156 4.41 9.95 2.66
C THR A 156 5.33 9.23 1.68
N ASP A 157 5.62 7.96 1.92
CA ASP A 157 6.59 7.17 1.17
C ASP A 157 6.21 5.68 1.23
N LYS A 158 7.02 4.82 0.61
CA LYS A 158 6.84 3.36 0.63
C LYS A 158 6.79 2.82 2.05
N PHE A 159 6.06 1.73 2.21
CA PHE A 159 5.99 1.01 3.48
C PHE A 159 7.30 0.26 3.75
N GLN A 160 7.71 0.20 5.00
CA GLN A 160 8.92 -0.46 5.45
C GLN A 160 8.62 -1.89 5.92
N TRP A 161 9.58 -2.79 5.82
CA TRP A 161 9.47 -4.11 6.42
C TRP A 161 9.30 -4.00 7.94
N PRO A 162 8.26 -4.64 8.52
CA PRO A 162 7.94 -4.49 9.94
C PRO A 162 8.88 -5.27 10.86
N ALA A 163 9.59 -6.25 10.34
CA ALA A 163 10.58 -7.05 11.06
C ALA A 163 11.61 -7.65 10.10
N GLN A 164 12.79 -7.94 10.62
CA GLN A 164 13.81 -8.71 9.90
C GLN A 164 13.51 -10.20 10.03
N GLY A 165 13.58 -10.94 8.93
CA GLY A 165 13.36 -12.38 8.89
C GLY A 165 13.01 -12.90 7.51
N ARG A 166 13.10 -14.22 7.31
CA ARG A 166 12.63 -14.83 6.06
C ARG A 166 11.11 -14.98 6.09
N ILE A 167 10.47 -14.86 4.94
CA ILE A 167 9.07 -15.22 4.79
C ILE A 167 8.94 -16.74 4.87
N THR A 168 8.19 -17.23 5.83
CA THR A 168 7.90 -18.67 6.02
C THR A 168 6.63 -19.10 5.32
N THR A 169 5.61 -18.24 5.34
CA THR A 169 4.35 -18.48 4.63
C THR A 169 3.99 -17.23 3.83
N PRO A 170 4.07 -17.28 2.49
CA PRO A 170 3.62 -16.19 1.63
C PRO A 170 2.12 -15.94 1.68
N TYR A 171 1.72 -14.74 1.23
CA TYR A 171 0.31 -14.39 1.03
C TYR A 171 -0.36 -15.28 -0.01
N GLY A 172 -1.61 -15.64 0.25
CA GLY A 172 -2.48 -16.34 -0.69
C GLY A 172 -2.39 -17.87 -0.64
N TYR A 173 -1.46 -18.44 0.12
CA TYR A 173 -1.34 -19.91 0.23
C TYR A 173 -2.65 -20.53 0.72
N GLN A 174 -3.11 -21.59 0.02
CA GLN A 174 -4.26 -22.38 0.44
C GLN A 174 -3.87 -23.24 1.62
N ARG A 175 -4.47 -23.00 2.80
CA ARG A 175 -4.17 -23.77 4.00
C ARG A 175 -4.95 -25.07 4.06
N VAL A 176 -4.24 -26.12 4.49
CA VAL A 176 -4.82 -27.41 4.87
C VAL A 176 -4.33 -27.70 6.28
N VAL A 177 -5.24 -27.75 7.25
CA VAL A 177 -4.90 -27.94 8.67
C VAL A 177 -5.39 -29.30 9.13
N ASN A 178 -4.45 -30.15 9.57
CA ASN A 178 -4.73 -31.56 9.93
C ASN A 178 -5.50 -32.32 8.83
N GLY A 179 -5.14 -32.10 7.56
CA GLY A 179 -5.78 -32.72 6.42
C GLY A 179 -7.11 -32.07 5.94
N VAL A 180 -7.62 -31.07 6.68
CA VAL A 180 -8.87 -30.39 6.35
C VAL A 180 -8.59 -29.03 5.67
N PRO A 181 -9.19 -28.74 4.49
CA PRO A 181 -9.08 -27.42 3.87
C PRO A 181 -9.50 -26.29 4.81
N ALA A 182 -8.76 -25.19 4.77
CA ALA A 182 -9.00 -24.02 5.59
C ALA A 182 -8.96 -22.75 4.72
N ASN A 183 -9.21 -21.58 5.31
CA ASN A 183 -9.12 -20.30 4.63
C ASN A 183 -7.69 -20.05 4.12
N ARG A 184 -7.58 -19.28 3.05
CA ARG A 184 -6.26 -18.84 2.54
C ARG A 184 -5.50 -18.02 3.56
N HIS A 185 -4.18 -18.08 3.47
CA HIS A 185 -3.30 -17.22 4.26
C HIS A 185 -3.38 -15.78 3.75
N ALA A 186 -4.07 -14.92 4.46
CA ALA A 186 -4.36 -13.54 4.05
C ALA A 186 -3.28 -12.53 4.53
N ALA A 187 -2.04 -12.98 4.71
CA ALA A 187 -0.91 -12.24 5.24
C ALA A 187 0.41 -12.85 4.75
N ILE A 188 1.54 -12.32 5.21
CA ILE A 188 2.84 -12.99 5.17
C ILE A 188 3.25 -13.34 6.59
N ASP A 189 3.87 -14.52 6.79
CA ASP A 189 4.47 -14.88 8.06
C ASP A 189 5.99 -14.65 7.98
N ILE A 190 6.52 -13.82 8.87
CA ILE A 190 7.95 -13.46 8.95
C ILE A 190 8.56 -14.16 10.18
N ALA A 191 9.47 -15.10 9.94
CA ALA A 191 10.14 -15.82 11.01
C ALA A 191 10.99 -14.89 11.87
N GLY A 192 10.97 -15.09 13.19
CA GLY A 192 11.82 -14.33 14.11
C GLY A 192 11.78 -14.93 15.50
N LYS A 193 12.83 -14.70 16.29
CA LYS A 193 12.87 -15.15 17.69
C LYS A 193 11.86 -14.37 18.52
N THR A 194 11.26 -15.02 19.53
CA THR A 194 10.42 -14.32 20.52
C THR A 194 11.19 -13.14 21.11
N GLY A 195 10.55 -11.97 21.17
CA GLY A 195 11.15 -10.75 21.68
C GLY A 195 11.81 -9.87 20.61
N THR A 196 11.97 -10.35 19.36
CA THR A 196 12.46 -9.51 18.24
C THR A 196 11.54 -8.30 18.07
N PRO A 197 12.07 -7.06 17.93
CA PRO A 197 11.27 -5.87 17.74
C PRO A 197 10.40 -5.94 16.47
N ILE A 198 9.18 -5.42 16.57
CA ILE A 198 8.27 -5.18 15.45
C ILE A 198 8.10 -3.66 15.31
N ALA A 199 8.29 -3.16 14.11
CA ALA A 199 8.13 -1.75 13.79
C ALA A 199 6.84 -1.48 13.02
N ALA A 200 6.26 -0.29 13.18
CA ALA A 200 5.19 0.22 12.32
C ALA A 200 5.71 0.35 10.89
N THR A 201 5.00 -0.25 9.94
CA THR A 201 5.41 -0.28 8.53
C THR A 201 5.37 1.10 7.85
N ASN A 202 4.55 2.03 8.39
CA ASN A 202 4.51 3.44 8.01
C ASN A 202 3.87 4.29 9.12
N HIS A 203 3.78 5.61 8.93
CA HIS A 203 3.02 6.51 9.80
C HIS A 203 1.56 6.10 9.84
N GLY A 204 0.91 6.28 10.99
CA GLY A 204 -0.51 5.96 11.13
C GLY A 204 -1.03 6.11 12.55
N LYS A 205 -2.31 5.78 12.71
CA LYS A 205 -3.00 5.74 13.99
C LYS A 205 -3.30 4.31 14.38
N VAL A 206 -2.92 3.91 15.59
CA VAL A 206 -3.29 2.60 16.14
C VAL A 206 -4.81 2.58 16.37
N VAL A 207 -5.51 1.72 15.66
CA VAL A 207 -6.98 1.58 15.77
C VAL A 207 -7.40 0.37 16.58
N LEU A 208 -6.46 -0.57 16.82
CA LEU A 208 -6.64 -1.70 17.74
C LEU A 208 -5.28 -2.11 18.32
N ALA A 209 -5.24 -2.34 19.63
CA ALA A 209 -4.10 -2.92 20.35
C ALA A 209 -4.64 -3.80 21.48
N GLU A 210 -4.93 -5.09 21.20
CA GLU A 210 -5.60 -6.01 22.10
C GLU A 210 -5.08 -7.45 21.94
N SER A 211 -5.36 -8.28 22.96
CA SER A 211 -5.21 -9.74 22.85
C SER A 211 -6.49 -10.35 22.31
N LEU A 212 -6.41 -10.99 21.15
CA LEU A 212 -7.50 -11.63 20.44
C LEU A 212 -7.31 -13.16 20.45
N TYR A 213 -8.39 -13.89 20.22
CA TYR A 213 -8.39 -15.34 20.39
C TYR A 213 -7.47 -16.08 19.42
N LEU A 214 -7.68 -15.87 18.10
CA LEU A 214 -6.85 -16.55 17.09
C LEU A 214 -5.57 -15.79 16.77
N THR A 215 -5.61 -14.48 16.66
CA THR A 215 -4.46 -13.68 16.27
C THR A 215 -3.53 -13.32 17.43
N GLY A 216 -3.92 -13.68 18.68
CA GLY A 216 -3.14 -13.37 19.87
C GLY A 216 -3.01 -11.87 20.09
N ASN A 217 -1.92 -11.43 20.67
CA ASN A 217 -1.64 -10.02 20.84
C ASN A 217 -1.51 -9.36 19.45
N THR A 218 -2.41 -8.42 19.16
CA THR A 218 -2.63 -7.87 17.83
C THR A 218 -2.63 -6.36 17.87
N VAL A 219 -1.96 -5.75 16.90
CA VAL A 219 -2.00 -4.31 16.62
C VAL A 219 -2.55 -4.11 15.20
N ILE A 220 -3.46 -3.14 15.03
CA ILE A 220 -3.91 -2.67 13.72
C ILE A 220 -3.65 -1.17 13.64
N ILE A 221 -3.02 -0.75 12.54
CA ILE A 221 -2.72 0.66 12.25
C ILE A 221 -3.52 1.10 11.04
N ASP A 222 -4.24 2.21 11.17
CA ASP A 222 -4.82 2.97 10.06
C ASP A 222 -3.78 3.92 9.49
N HIS A 223 -3.45 3.76 8.22
CA HIS A 223 -2.53 4.63 7.48
C HIS A 223 -3.25 5.74 6.70
N GLY A 224 -4.58 5.83 6.85
CA GLY A 224 -5.43 6.72 6.06
C GLY A 224 -5.80 6.13 4.70
N LEU A 225 -6.74 6.76 4.00
CA LEU A 225 -7.22 6.37 2.66
C LEU A 225 -7.69 4.91 2.58
N GLN A 226 -8.20 4.36 3.68
CA GLN A 226 -8.63 2.95 3.81
C GLN A 226 -7.48 1.94 3.78
N VAL A 227 -6.24 2.34 3.99
CA VAL A 227 -5.07 1.46 4.05
C VAL A 227 -4.78 1.09 5.50
N PHE A 228 -4.76 -0.20 5.81
CA PHE A 228 -4.47 -0.70 7.16
C PHE A 228 -3.36 -1.75 7.14
N SER A 229 -2.59 -1.81 8.22
CA SER A 229 -1.68 -2.93 8.50
C SER A 229 -2.08 -3.65 9.78
N ILE A 230 -1.90 -4.97 9.83
CA ILE A 230 -2.16 -5.82 10.98
C ILE A 230 -0.90 -6.60 11.36
N TYR A 231 -0.61 -6.63 12.65
CA TYR A 231 0.54 -7.30 13.27
C TYR A 231 0.01 -8.24 14.34
N ALA A 232 0.25 -9.53 14.20
CA ALA A 232 -0.35 -10.54 15.09
C ALA A 232 0.69 -11.50 15.69
N HIS A 233 0.25 -12.35 16.58
CA HIS A 233 1.01 -13.32 17.36
C HIS A 233 2.11 -12.72 18.24
N MET A 234 2.01 -11.42 18.59
CA MET A 234 3.02 -10.70 19.34
C MET A 234 3.18 -11.26 20.75
N SER A 235 4.41 -11.25 21.28
CA SER A 235 4.66 -11.55 22.70
C SER A 235 4.37 -10.35 23.59
N LYS A 236 4.51 -9.13 23.05
CA LYS A 236 4.27 -7.89 23.78
C LYS A 236 3.77 -6.82 22.81
N ILE A 237 2.79 -6.05 23.25
CA ILE A 237 2.34 -4.81 22.59
C ILE A 237 2.96 -3.64 23.35
N ASP A 238 3.61 -2.73 22.64
CA ASP A 238 4.29 -1.55 23.20
C ASP A 238 3.51 -0.23 22.94
N VAL A 239 2.33 -0.29 22.31
CA VAL A 239 1.46 0.84 21.97
C VAL A 239 0.02 0.57 22.44
N LYS A 240 -0.83 1.60 22.42
CA LYS A 240 -2.26 1.49 22.75
C LYS A 240 -3.14 2.05 21.65
N THR A 241 -4.39 1.62 21.61
CA THR A 241 -5.41 2.19 20.71
C THR A 241 -5.52 3.71 20.90
N GLY A 242 -5.47 4.44 19.80
CA GLY A 242 -5.46 5.90 19.75
C GLY A 242 -4.09 6.51 19.51
N ASP A 243 -2.98 5.80 19.77
CA ASP A 243 -1.63 6.34 19.59
C ASP A 243 -1.37 6.65 18.11
N LEU A 244 -0.67 7.77 17.86
CA LEU A 244 -0.06 8.08 16.58
C LEU A 244 1.36 7.48 16.56
N VAL A 245 1.67 6.72 15.52
CA VAL A 245 2.99 6.08 15.35
C VAL A 245 3.68 6.59 14.10
N LYS A 246 5.01 6.61 14.15
CA LYS A 246 5.86 6.96 13.00
C LYS A 246 6.33 5.69 12.29
N ALA A 247 6.64 5.81 10.99
CA ALA A 247 7.32 4.75 10.24
C ALA A 247 8.59 4.30 10.98
N GLY A 248 8.79 2.98 11.13
CA GLY A 248 9.91 2.40 11.85
C GLY A 248 9.81 2.44 13.38
N GLN A 249 8.79 3.09 13.97
CA GLN A 249 8.61 3.09 15.42
C GLN A 249 8.30 1.68 15.93
N GLN A 250 8.99 1.23 16.98
CA GLN A 250 8.68 -0.04 17.63
C GLN A 250 7.26 0.00 18.21
N ILE A 251 6.45 -1.00 17.85
CA ILE A 251 5.07 -1.16 18.32
C ILE A 251 4.86 -2.42 19.17
N GLY A 252 5.86 -3.28 19.23
CA GLY A 252 5.82 -4.50 20.02
C GLY A 252 6.92 -5.47 19.64
N ARG A 253 6.71 -6.77 19.95
CA ARG A 253 7.72 -7.81 19.80
C ARG A 253 7.12 -9.09 19.25
N ILE A 254 7.88 -9.80 18.40
CA ILE A 254 7.52 -11.12 17.86
C ILE A 254 7.24 -12.10 19.00
N GLY A 255 6.24 -12.95 18.83
CA GLY A 255 5.85 -13.98 19.75
C GLY A 255 5.20 -15.18 19.07
N SER A 256 4.37 -15.89 19.83
CA SER A 256 3.61 -17.07 19.38
C SER A 256 2.28 -17.14 20.11
N THR A 257 1.63 -15.99 20.36
CA THR A 257 0.33 -15.94 21.05
C THR A 257 -0.82 -16.26 20.09
N GLY A 258 -1.94 -16.73 20.61
CA GLY A 258 -3.10 -17.14 19.81
C GLY A 258 -2.88 -18.45 19.05
N PHE A 259 -3.44 -18.58 17.85
CA PHE A 259 -3.29 -19.75 16.98
C PHE A 259 -1.97 -19.68 16.20
N SER A 260 -0.90 -20.10 16.83
CA SER A 260 0.46 -20.08 16.28
C SER A 260 1.19 -21.39 16.59
N THR A 261 1.97 -21.90 15.65
CA THR A 261 2.79 -23.12 15.81
C THR A 261 4.23 -22.83 16.24
N GLY A 262 4.63 -21.57 16.31
CA GLY A 262 5.96 -21.15 16.69
C GLY A 262 6.18 -19.65 16.49
N PRO A 263 7.32 -19.10 16.99
CA PRO A 263 7.55 -17.66 16.95
C PRO A 263 7.66 -17.10 15.54
N HIS A 264 6.78 -16.16 15.18
CA HIS A 264 6.78 -15.41 13.93
C HIS A 264 5.93 -14.13 14.07
N LEU A 265 6.09 -13.21 13.15
CA LEU A 265 5.15 -12.12 12.92
C LEU A 265 4.20 -12.50 11.78
N HIS A 266 2.91 -12.56 12.05
CA HIS A 266 1.87 -12.59 11.03
C HIS A 266 1.54 -11.14 10.64
N PHE A 267 1.92 -10.74 9.41
CA PHE A 267 1.80 -9.38 8.92
C PHE A 267 0.88 -9.32 7.70
N GLY A 268 -0.18 -8.54 7.79
CA GLY A 268 -1.15 -8.33 6.72
C GLY A 268 -1.33 -6.87 6.34
N MET A 269 -1.71 -6.63 5.08
CA MET A 269 -2.18 -5.34 4.59
C MET A 269 -3.63 -5.46 4.15
N LEU A 270 -4.40 -4.38 4.35
CA LEU A 270 -5.81 -4.34 3.95
C LEU A 270 -6.13 -3.02 3.25
N ILE A 271 -7.04 -3.10 2.29
CA ILE A 271 -7.73 -1.96 1.69
C ILE A 271 -9.20 -2.04 2.11
N GLY A 272 -9.61 -1.15 3.00
CA GLY A 272 -10.89 -1.27 3.70
C GLY A 272 -10.97 -2.60 4.46
N ASN A 273 -11.91 -3.45 4.07
CA ASN A 273 -12.12 -4.78 4.68
C ASN A 273 -11.47 -5.94 3.89
N THR A 274 -10.75 -5.64 2.80
CA THR A 274 -10.16 -6.67 1.94
C THR A 274 -8.67 -6.81 2.22
N TYR A 275 -8.24 -8.01 2.61
CA TYR A 275 -6.83 -8.34 2.70
C TYR A 275 -6.19 -8.36 1.31
N VAL A 276 -5.02 -7.78 1.21
CA VAL A 276 -4.23 -7.72 -0.02
C VAL A 276 -2.81 -8.21 0.22
N ASN A 277 -2.12 -8.58 -0.84
CA ASN A 277 -0.72 -8.98 -0.78
C ASN A 277 0.15 -7.84 -0.21
N PRO A 278 0.85 -8.05 0.92
CA PRO A 278 1.68 -7.02 1.53
C PRO A 278 2.94 -6.69 0.72
N GLN A 279 3.50 -7.64 -0.01
CA GLN A 279 4.81 -7.49 -0.65
C GLN A 279 4.92 -6.29 -1.58
N PRO A 280 3.92 -5.97 -2.45
CA PRO A 280 3.98 -4.78 -3.30
C PRO A 280 4.08 -3.46 -2.53
N PHE A 281 3.67 -3.41 -1.27
CA PHE A 281 3.83 -2.23 -0.42
C PHE A 281 5.22 -2.13 0.19
N LEU A 282 5.89 -3.26 0.44
CA LEU A 282 7.15 -3.38 1.19
C LEU A 282 8.39 -3.40 0.30
N ASP A 283 8.27 -4.00 -0.87
CA ASP A 283 9.36 -4.11 -1.83
C ASP A 283 9.57 -2.79 -2.59
N ALA A 284 10.49 -2.78 -3.58
CA ALA A 284 10.63 -1.64 -4.49
C ALA A 284 9.27 -1.39 -5.14
N SER A 285 8.56 -0.44 -4.57
CA SER A 285 7.15 -0.25 -4.76
C SER A 285 6.76 -0.13 -6.23
N PRO A 286 5.78 -0.91 -6.72
CA PRO A 286 5.18 -0.65 -8.02
C PRO A 286 4.29 0.59 -8.00
N PHE A 287 4.01 1.14 -6.82
CA PHE A 287 3.23 2.36 -6.66
C PHE A 287 4.14 3.57 -6.86
N LEU A 288 3.70 4.53 -7.66
CA LEU A 288 4.39 5.81 -7.80
C LEU A 288 4.06 6.64 -6.55
N TRP A 289 5.05 6.81 -5.69
CA TRP A 289 4.95 7.58 -4.44
C TRP A 289 5.34 9.05 -4.60
N GLU A 290 5.72 9.46 -5.84
CA GLU A 290 6.09 10.82 -6.19
C GLU A 290 4.90 11.76 -6.31
#